data_1c7d2b55e8d888c427e777a7947c635e
#
_entry.id   1c7d2b55e8d888c427e777a7947c635e
#
_cell.length_a   1.000
_cell.length_b   1.000
_cell.length_c   1.000
_cell.angle_alpha   90.00
_cell.angle_beta   90.00
_cell.angle_gamma   90.00
#
_symmetry.space_group_name_H-M   'P 1'
#
loop_
_entity.id
_entity.type
_entity.pdbx_description
1 polymer ?
#
loop_
_entity_poly.entity_id
_entity_poly.type
_entity_poly.pdbx_seq_one_letter_code
_entity_poly.pdbx_strand_id
1 'polypeptide(L)'
;MKKLEVFDSVVTILREDSSTKKDIAGADPALFRERISEDMPEAEFLYTMHAYLASFGILSHLSFYPKDKPVLGFRLRCYENALYVLEAKEGTGLQKGDCIEKLDGIPLLDYYQQHQKFFVSSSPERQYLDWSLLVKAAQSIEVVRQGELLQLTVGDVVESFDKTGFEAYFIQPDTYYLKMENFHNE
;
A
#
# COMPACT_ATOMS: atom_id res chain seq x y z
N MET A 1 -3.91 12.47 -18.72
CA MET A 1 -5.30 11.98 -18.70
C MET A 1 -5.99 12.65 -17.53
N LYS A 2 -7.19 13.15 -17.70
CA LYS A 2 -7.92 13.82 -16.62
C LYS A 2 -8.44 12.82 -15.59
N LYS A 3 -8.57 13.22 -14.32
CA LYS A 3 -9.02 12.33 -13.24
C LYS A 3 -10.37 11.70 -13.50
N LEU A 4 -11.32 12.48 -14.02
CA LEU A 4 -12.65 11.98 -14.41
C LEU A 4 -12.56 10.96 -15.55
N GLU A 5 -11.71 11.18 -16.55
CA GLU A 5 -11.50 10.21 -17.63
C GLU A 5 -10.91 8.89 -17.12
N VAL A 6 -9.98 8.98 -16.16
CA VAL A 6 -9.41 7.79 -15.50
C VAL A 6 -10.49 7.01 -14.76
N PHE A 7 -11.29 7.71 -13.96
CA PHE A 7 -12.39 7.09 -13.22
C PHE A 7 -13.40 6.41 -14.15
N ASP A 8 -13.87 7.12 -15.16
CA ASP A 8 -14.85 6.61 -16.14
C ASP A 8 -14.30 5.39 -16.89
N SER A 9 -13.00 5.38 -17.22
CA SER A 9 -12.32 4.22 -17.83
C SER A 9 -12.31 3.01 -16.90
N VAL A 10 -12.00 3.20 -15.60
CA VAL A 10 -12.03 2.11 -14.61
C VAL A 10 -13.44 1.57 -14.44
N VAL A 11 -14.45 2.44 -14.38
CA VAL A 11 -15.88 2.02 -14.33
C VAL A 11 -16.23 1.15 -15.53
N THR A 12 -15.83 1.56 -16.75
CA THR A 12 -16.07 0.82 -17.99
C THR A 12 -15.40 -0.56 -17.94
N ILE A 13 -14.11 -0.64 -17.58
CA ILE A 13 -13.37 -1.90 -17.46
C ILE A 13 -14.08 -2.86 -16.49
N LEU A 14 -14.47 -2.38 -15.31
CA LEU A 14 -15.11 -3.21 -14.30
C LEU A 14 -16.50 -3.71 -14.72
N ARG A 15 -17.22 -2.92 -15.49
CA ARG A 15 -18.59 -3.27 -15.95
C ARG A 15 -18.62 -4.14 -17.20
N GLU A 16 -17.70 -3.90 -18.13
CA GLU A 16 -17.76 -4.50 -19.46
C GLU A 16 -16.73 -5.62 -19.65
N ASP A 17 -15.52 -5.48 -19.13
CA ASP A 17 -14.39 -6.35 -19.41
C ASP A 17 -14.00 -7.25 -18.23
N SER A 18 -14.43 -6.90 -17.01
CA SER A 18 -14.08 -7.70 -15.83
C SER A 18 -14.85 -9.02 -15.81
N SER A 19 -14.16 -10.10 -15.45
CA SER A 19 -14.78 -11.41 -15.19
C SER A 19 -15.80 -11.38 -14.05
N THR A 20 -15.77 -10.35 -13.22
CA THR A 20 -16.64 -10.18 -12.04
C THR A 20 -17.99 -9.56 -12.36
N LYS A 21 -18.20 -9.03 -13.56
CA LYS A 21 -19.40 -8.28 -13.94
C LYS A 21 -20.74 -9.01 -13.74
N LYS A 22 -20.73 -10.34 -13.69
CA LYS A 22 -21.93 -11.14 -13.52
C LYS A 22 -22.28 -11.42 -12.05
N ASP A 23 -21.26 -11.45 -11.19
CA ASP A 23 -21.38 -12.00 -9.85
C ASP A 23 -21.27 -10.90 -8.77
N ILE A 24 -20.73 -9.73 -9.10
CA ILE A 24 -20.41 -8.70 -8.12
C ILE A 24 -20.84 -7.33 -8.65
N ALA A 25 -21.78 -6.74 -7.97
CA ALA A 25 -22.18 -5.36 -8.16
C ALA A 25 -21.45 -4.49 -7.12
N GLY A 26 -20.61 -3.58 -7.58
CA GLY A 26 -20.08 -2.51 -6.74
C GLY A 26 -21.15 -1.44 -6.45
N ALA A 27 -20.80 -0.47 -5.62
CA ALA A 27 -21.65 0.70 -5.38
C ALA A 27 -21.86 1.51 -6.68
N ASP A 28 -22.91 2.35 -6.68
CA ASP A 28 -23.17 3.23 -7.81
C ASP A 28 -21.97 4.16 -8.06
N PRO A 29 -21.33 4.11 -9.24
CA PRO A 29 -20.19 4.95 -9.55
C PRO A 29 -20.51 6.44 -9.53
N ALA A 30 -21.76 6.85 -9.73
CA ALA A 30 -22.16 8.26 -9.67
C ALA A 30 -21.81 8.88 -8.32
N LEU A 31 -21.96 8.13 -7.20
CA LEU A 31 -21.64 8.58 -5.85
C LEU A 31 -20.16 8.93 -5.66
N PHE A 32 -19.29 8.29 -6.42
CA PHE A 32 -17.83 8.54 -6.39
C PHE A 32 -17.44 9.61 -7.40
N ARG A 33 -18.04 9.55 -8.60
CA ARG A 33 -17.77 10.49 -9.67
C ARG A 33 -18.05 11.94 -9.27
N GLU A 34 -19.12 12.19 -8.53
CA GLU A 34 -19.49 13.51 -8.01
C GLU A 34 -18.47 14.11 -7.04
N ARG A 35 -17.63 13.26 -6.42
CA ARG A 35 -16.55 13.68 -5.51
C ARG A 35 -15.25 14.03 -6.20
N ILE A 36 -15.12 13.69 -7.50
CA ILE A 36 -13.88 13.87 -8.25
C ILE A 36 -13.93 15.22 -8.95
N SER A 37 -12.93 16.06 -8.66
CA SER A 37 -12.63 17.26 -9.42
C SER A 37 -11.22 17.17 -10.02
N GLU A 38 -10.95 17.89 -11.09
CA GLU A 38 -9.64 17.83 -11.77
C GLU A 38 -8.51 18.45 -10.95
N ASP A 39 -8.84 19.35 -10.04
CA ASP A 39 -7.94 20.07 -9.15
C ASP A 39 -7.77 19.40 -7.78
N MET A 40 -8.51 18.30 -7.50
CA MET A 40 -8.36 17.60 -6.23
C MET A 40 -6.94 17.03 -6.07
N PRO A 41 -6.39 16.96 -4.83
CA PRO A 41 -5.09 16.34 -4.58
C PRO A 41 -5.02 14.89 -5.07
N GLU A 42 -3.85 14.45 -5.53
CA GLU A 42 -3.65 13.09 -6.03
C GLU A 42 -3.96 12.03 -4.96
N ALA A 43 -3.57 12.27 -3.71
CA ALA A 43 -3.86 11.37 -2.59
C ALA A 43 -5.38 11.19 -2.36
N GLU A 44 -6.15 12.27 -2.52
CA GLU A 44 -7.61 12.23 -2.38
C GLU A 44 -8.27 11.51 -3.56
N PHE A 45 -7.73 11.69 -4.76
CA PHE A 45 -8.16 10.92 -5.93
C PHE A 45 -7.91 9.43 -5.75
N LEU A 46 -6.70 9.05 -5.34
CA LEU A 46 -6.35 7.66 -5.04
C LEU A 46 -7.28 7.06 -3.97
N TYR A 47 -7.54 7.81 -2.91
CA TYR A 47 -8.47 7.39 -1.86
C TYR A 47 -9.88 7.13 -2.42
N THR A 48 -10.37 8.02 -3.29
CA THR A 48 -11.69 7.87 -3.92
C THR A 48 -11.73 6.65 -4.83
N MET A 49 -10.67 6.42 -5.62
CA MET A 49 -10.53 5.21 -6.45
C MET A 49 -10.54 3.93 -5.61
N HIS A 50 -9.74 3.87 -4.56
CA HIS A 50 -9.69 2.72 -3.64
C HIS A 50 -11.04 2.48 -2.97
N ALA A 51 -11.73 3.54 -2.53
CA ALA A 51 -13.06 3.42 -1.94
C ALA A 51 -14.10 2.85 -2.93
N TYR A 52 -14.03 3.25 -4.20
CA TYR A 52 -14.87 2.67 -5.25
C TYR A 52 -14.56 1.19 -5.48
N LEU A 53 -13.29 0.82 -5.64
CA LEU A 53 -12.88 -0.57 -5.82
C LEU A 53 -13.26 -1.45 -4.61
N ALA A 54 -13.10 -0.94 -3.40
CA ALA A 54 -13.47 -1.65 -2.17
C ALA A 54 -14.98 -1.94 -2.10
N SER A 55 -15.82 -1.14 -2.77
CA SER A 55 -17.28 -1.37 -2.81
C SER A 55 -17.67 -2.69 -3.49
N PHE A 56 -16.77 -3.28 -4.28
CA PHE A 56 -16.99 -4.58 -4.92
C PHE A 56 -16.80 -5.77 -3.98
N GLY A 57 -16.21 -5.58 -2.81
CA GLY A 57 -15.99 -6.64 -1.82
C GLY A 57 -14.92 -7.67 -2.18
N ILE A 58 -14.20 -7.49 -3.31
CA ILE A 58 -13.12 -8.39 -3.78
C ILE A 58 -11.76 -7.70 -3.66
N LEU A 59 -11.41 -7.33 -2.46
CA LEU A 59 -10.27 -6.47 -2.17
C LEU A 59 -8.93 -6.99 -2.70
N SER A 60 -8.73 -8.31 -2.79
CA SER A 60 -7.45 -8.88 -3.22
C SER A 60 -7.25 -8.98 -4.73
N HIS A 61 -8.28 -8.70 -5.52
CA HIS A 61 -8.25 -8.87 -6.98
C HIS A 61 -8.42 -7.57 -7.76
N LEU A 62 -8.78 -6.49 -7.08
CA LEU A 62 -8.94 -5.17 -7.67
C LEU A 62 -7.96 -4.20 -7.01
N SER A 63 -7.14 -3.55 -7.81
CA SER A 63 -6.22 -2.53 -7.31
C SER A 63 -6.04 -1.41 -8.34
N PHE A 64 -5.79 -0.22 -7.85
CA PHE A 64 -5.51 0.96 -8.65
C PHE A 64 -4.21 1.61 -8.15
N TYR A 65 -3.26 1.80 -9.04
CA TYR A 65 -1.98 2.42 -8.72
C TYR A 65 -1.63 3.49 -9.75
N PRO A 66 -0.97 4.57 -9.35
CA PRO A 66 -0.38 5.50 -10.29
C PRO A 66 0.61 4.78 -11.20
N LYS A 67 0.76 5.24 -12.44
CA LYS A 67 1.74 4.70 -13.38
C LYS A 67 3.16 4.80 -12.81
N ASP A 68 3.46 5.94 -12.21
CA ASP A 68 4.72 6.21 -11.57
C ASP A 68 4.58 5.91 -10.07
N LYS A 69 4.91 4.68 -9.69
CA LYS A 69 4.89 4.28 -8.29
C LYS A 69 5.97 5.04 -7.52
N PRO A 70 5.63 5.61 -6.35
CA PRO A 70 6.66 6.26 -5.54
C PRO A 70 7.73 5.24 -5.13
N VAL A 71 8.99 5.66 -5.19
CA VAL A 71 10.08 4.88 -4.63
C VAL A 71 10.01 5.02 -3.12
N LEU A 72 9.68 3.93 -2.44
CA LEU A 72 9.45 3.95 -0.99
C LEU A 72 10.77 3.94 -0.21
N GLY A 73 11.77 3.21 -0.69
CA GLY A 73 13.08 3.08 -0.04
C GLY A 73 13.04 2.33 1.29
N PHE A 74 11.90 1.73 1.66
CA PHE A 74 11.75 0.89 2.84
C PHE A 74 10.71 -0.19 2.62
N ARG A 75 10.80 -1.25 3.43
CA ARG A 75 9.83 -2.35 3.47
C ARG A 75 9.29 -2.49 4.89
N LEU A 76 7.98 -2.63 5.00
CA LEU A 76 7.27 -2.75 6.27
C LEU A 76 6.61 -4.12 6.40
N ARG A 77 6.36 -4.49 7.65
CA ARG A 77 5.49 -5.59 8.01
C ARG A 77 4.58 -5.16 9.15
N CYS A 78 3.28 -5.41 9.00
CA CYS A 78 2.32 -5.24 10.08
C CYS A 78 2.32 -6.50 10.96
N TYR A 79 2.47 -6.32 12.26
CA TYR A 79 2.36 -7.38 13.25
C TYR A 79 1.77 -6.80 14.54
N GLU A 80 0.71 -7.41 15.08
CA GLU A 80 0.05 -7.01 16.33
C GLU A 80 -0.24 -5.51 16.45
N ASN A 81 -0.77 -4.90 15.40
CA ASN A 81 -1.10 -3.46 15.33
C ASN A 81 0.10 -2.50 15.37
N ALA A 82 1.30 -3.00 15.11
CA ALA A 82 2.50 -2.21 14.92
C ALA A 82 3.10 -2.44 13.52
N LEU A 83 3.83 -1.46 13.01
CA LEU A 83 4.54 -1.57 11.74
C LEU A 83 6.04 -1.68 12.01
N TYR A 84 6.62 -2.77 11.58
CA TYR A 84 8.05 -3.02 11.70
C TYR A 84 8.76 -2.75 10.40
N VAL A 85 9.86 -2.01 10.45
CA VAL A 85 10.74 -1.79 9.31
C VAL A 85 11.62 -3.02 9.12
N LEU A 86 11.42 -3.73 8.02
CA LEU A 86 12.23 -4.90 7.65
C LEU A 86 13.54 -4.50 6.99
N GLU A 87 13.48 -3.48 6.14
CA GLU A 87 14.61 -2.93 5.40
C GLU A 87 14.37 -1.45 5.15
N ALA A 88 15.44 -0.65 5.15
CA ALA A 88 15.38 0.75 4.80
C ALA A 88 16.68 1.18 4.09
N LYS A 89 16.52 2.00 3.06
CA LYS A 89 17.64 2.65 2.35
C LYS A 89 18.10 3.86 3.12
N GLU A 90 19.39 4.19 2.96
CA GLU A 90 19.95 5.44 3.44
C GLU A 90 19.16 6.64 2.89
N GLY A 91 18.95 7.66 3.68
CA GLY A 91 18.15 8.84 3.31
C GLY A 91 16.67 8.76 3.70
N THR A 92 16.12 7.59 4.00
CA THR A 92 14.73 7.51 4.49
C THR A 92 14.57 7.99 5.92
N GLY A 93 15.64 8.00 6.73
CA GLY A 93 15.62 8.21 8.18
C GLY A 93 15.21 6.97 8.99
N LEU A 94 14.65 5.95 8.33
CA LEU A 94 14.27 4.68 8.95
C LEU A 94 15.46 3.71 9.03
N GLN A 95 15.37 2.75 9.95
CA GLN A 95 16.33 1.67 10.12
C GLN A 95 15.61 0.33 10.28
N LYS A 96 16.26 -0.76 9.88
CA LYS A 96 15.76 -2.10 10.14
C LYS A 96 15.55 -2.33 11.65
N GLY A 97 14.36 -2.80 11.99
CA GLY A 97 13.95 -3.05 13.37
C GLY A 97 13.21 -1.88 14.03
N ASP A 98 13.11 -0.73 13.38
CA ASP A 98 12.23 0.34 13.86
C ASP A 98 10.79 -0.17 13.97
N CYS A 99 10.12 0.22 15.04
CA CYS A 99 8.69 0.00 15.25
C CYS A 99 7.97 1.34 15.12
N ILE A 100 7.16 1.49 14.08
CA ILE A 100 6.33 2.69 13.88
C ILE A 100 5.05 2.51 14.69
N GLU A 101 4.73 3.47 15.55
CA GLU A 101 3.56 3.44 16.43
C GLU A 101 2.49 4.44 16.06
N LYS A 102 2.88 5.60 15.49
CA LYS A 102 1.94 6.65 15.10
C LYS A 102 2.31 7.27 13.76
N LEU A 103 1.28 7.72 13.05
CA LEU A 103 1.36 8.58 11.87
C LEU A 103 0.65 9.90 12.18
N ASP A 104 1.33 11.02 11.97
CA ASP A 104 0.81 12.37 12.24
C ASP A 104 0.22 12.53 13.65
N GLY A 105 0.85 11.89 14.65
CA GLY A 105 0.42 11.89 16.05
C GLY A 105 -0.77 10.95 16.35
N ILE A 106 -1.31 10.26 15.36
CA ILE A 106 -2.45 9.33 15.49
C ILE A 106 -1.92 7.89 15.65
N PRO A 107 -2.31 7.14 16.72
CA PRO A 107 -1.97 5.73 16.86
C PRO A 107 -2.39 4.90 15.63
N LEU A 108 -1.60 3.88 15.25
CA LEU A 108 -1.84 3.12 14.01
C LEU A 108 -3.23 2.48 13.94
N LEU A 109 -3.76 1.98 15.07
CA LEU A 109 -5.10 1.39 15.08
C LEU A 109 -6.19 2.43 14.76
N ASP A 110 -6.09 3.61 15.35
CA ASP A 110 -7.04 4.70 15.10
C ASP A 110 -6.87 5.25 13.68
N TYR A 111 -5.62 5.33 13.21
CA TYR A 111 -5.31 5.72 11.84
C TYR A 111 -5.90 4.72 10.83
N TYR A 112 -5.77 3.42 11.09
CA TYR A 112 -6.38 2.36 10.29
C TYR A 112 -7.91 2.51 10.25
N GLN A 113 -8.57 2.72 11.39
CA GLN A 113 -10.02 2.89 11.47
C GLN A 113 -10.51 4.08 10.66
N GLN A 114 -9.77 5.19 10.69
CA GLN A 114 -10.10 6.39 9.92
C GLN A 114 -9.91 6.20 8.41
N HIS A 115 -8.98 5.35 8.01
CA HIS A 115 -8.55 5.16 6.62
C HIS A 115 -8.86 3.76 6.06
N GLN A 116 -9.79 3.02 6.67
CA GLN A 116 -10.11 1.63 6.28
C GLN A 116 -10.35 1.45 4.77
N LYS A 117 -10.98 2.42 4.12
CA LYS A 117 -11.27 2.40 2.69
C LYS A 117 -10.02 2.50 1.80
N PHE A 118 -8.88 2.89 2.38
CA PHE A 118 -7.61 2.95 1.68
C PHE A 118 -6.95 1.58 1.57
N PHE A 119 -7.25 0.69 2.51
CA PHE A 119 -6.66 -0.65 2.56
C PHE A 119 -7.44 -1.59 1.64
N VAL A 120 -6.80 -2.01 0.57
CA VAL A 120 -7.40 -2.89 -0.45
C VAL A 120 -7.30 -4.37 -0.09
N SER A 121 -6.39 -4.75 0.81
CA SER A 121 -6.25 -6.13 1.24
C SER A 121 -7.06 -6.43 2.50
N SER A 122 -7.78 -7.55 2.50
CA SER A 122 -8.55 -8.04 3.65
C SER A 122 -7.68 -8.64 4.76
N SER A 123 -6.42 -8.98 4.47
CA SER A 123 -5.47 -9.57 5.42
C SER A 123 -4.47 -8.52 5.87
N PRO A 124 -4.29 -8.30 7.18
CA PRO A 124 -3.31 -7.35 7.71
C PRO A 124 -1.89 -7.59 7.17
N GLU A 125 -1.51 -8.86 6.97
CA GLU A 125 -0.20 -9.23 6.47
C GLU A 125 0.03 -8.79 5.02
N ARG A 126 -1.03 -8.60 4.25
CA ARG A 126 -0.97 -8.15 2.86
C ARG A 126 -1.14 -6.65 2.69
N GLN A 127 -1.48 -5.94 3.76
CA GLN A 127 -1.66 -4.47 3.75
C GLN A 127 -0.33 -3.69 3.79
N TYR A 128 0.82 -4.38 3.76
CA TYR A 128 2.12 -3.73 3.87
C TYR A 128 2.37 -2.64 2.82
N LEU A 129 1.85 -2.81 1.62
CA LEU A 129 2.00 -1.82 0.56
C LEU A 129 1.16 -0.57 0.84
N ASP A 130 -0.09 -0.76 1.29
CA ASP A 130 -0.99 0.34 1.63
C ASP A 130 -0.41 1.14 2.80
N TRP A 131 0.07 0.46 3.85
CA TRP A 131 0.78 1.09 4.96
C TRP A 131 2.02 1.85 4.51
N SER A 132 2.80 1.28 3.61
CA SER A 132 4.03 1.94 3.12
C SER A 132 3.73 3.25 2.39
N LEU A 133 2.64 3.32 1.64
CA LEU A 133 2.19 4.55 1.00
C LEU A 133 1.74 5.59 2.02
N LEU A 134 1.00 5.18 3.06
CA LEU A 134 0.55 6.07 4.14
C LEU A 134 1.72 6.58 4.98
N VAL A 135 2.65 5.72 5.35
CA VAL A 135 3.89 6.10 6.06
C VAL A 135 4.71 7.10 5.23
N LYS A 136 4.79 6.89 3.91
CA LYS A 136 5.50 7.81 3.01
C LYS A 136 4.81 9.17 2.90
N ALA A 137 3.48 9.20 2.95
CA ALA A 137 2.68 10.42 2.84
C ALA A 137 2.54 11.19 4.15
N ALA A 138 2.80 10.56 5.31
CA ALA A 138 2.69 11.17 6.61
C ALA A 138 3.71 12.33 6.77
N GLN A 139 3.29 13.42 7.40
CA GLN A 139 4.16 14.56 7.70
C GLN A 139 5.15 14.21 8.82
N SER A 140 4.72 13.38 9.77
CA SER A 140 5.56 12.88 10.85
C SER A 140 5.19 11.45 11.22
N ILE A 141 6.18 10.69 11.67
CA ILE A 141 6.00 9.35 12.21
C ILE A 141 6.65 9.25 13.57
N GLU A 142 6.00 8.58 14.52
CA GLU A 142 6.61 8.19 15.80
C GLU A 142 7.14 6.77 15.69
N VAL A 143 8.41 6.60 16.02
CA VAL A 143 9.17 5.36 15.86
C VAL A 143 9.83 5.00 17.17
N VAL A 144 9.72 3.75 17.61
CA VAL A 144 10.53 3.20 18.67
C VAL A 144 11.75 2.50 18.05
N ARG A 145 12.95 3.00 18.36
CA ARG A 145 14.24 2.47 17.94
C ARG A 145 15.06 2.13 19.16
N GLN A 146 15.37 0.85 19.35
CA GLN A 146 16.16 0.36 20.51
C GLN A 146 15.61 0.82 21.87
N GLY A 147 14.28 0.96 21.98
CA GLY A 147 13.60 1.42 23.19
C GLY A 147 13.47 2.94 23.35
N GLU A 148 14.04 3.72 22.43
CA GLU A 148 13.90 5.18 22.41
C GLU A 148 12.79 5.62 21.43
N LEU A 149 11.98 6.58 21.88
CA LEU A 149 10.93 7.18 21.04
C LEU A 149 11.54 8.32 20.20
N LEU A 150 11.39 8.21 18.90
CA LEU A 150 11.86 9.19 17.93
C LEU A 150 10.69 9.73 17.10
N GLN A 151 10.75 11.00 16.74
CA GLN A 151 9.85 11.58 15.75
C GLN A 151 10.65 11.85 14.47
N LEU A 152 10.18 11.30 13.36
CA LEU A 152 10.87 11.34 12.07
C LEU A 152 9.92 11.82 10.97
N THR A 153 10.52 12.31 9.89
CA THR A 153 9.86 12.47 8.58
C THR A 153 10.57 11.55 7.59
N VAL A 154 9.80 10.79 6.83
CA VAL A 154 10.38 9.85 5.85
C VAL A 154 10.95 10.60 4.66
N GLY A 155 12.26 10.53 4.51
CA GLY A 155 13.00 11.17 3.42
C GLY A 155 12.70 10.56 2.05
N ASP A 156 12.97 11.33 1.00
CA ASP A 156 12.89 10.86 -0.37
C ASP A 156 14.16 10.11 -0.77
N VAL A 157 13.97 8.99 -1.44
CA VAL A 157 15.04 8.18 -2.02
C VAL A 157 14.77 7.94 -3.49
N VAL A 158 15.80 7.83 -4.29
CA VAL A 158 15.70 7.58 -5.74
C VAL A 158 15.90 6.11 -6.10
N GLU A 159 16.45 5.31 -5.18
CA GLU A 159 16.75 3.90 -5.41
C GLU A 159 15.71 2.99 -4.81
N SER A 160 15.18 2.09 -5.64
CA SER A 160 14.39 0.95 -5.17
C SER A 160 15.28 -0.15 -4.61
N PHE A 161 14.68 -1.12 -3.90
CA PHE A 161 15.38 -2.36 -3.61
C PHE A 161 15.53 -3.18 -4.89
N ASP A 162 16.73 -3.73 -5.08
CA ASP A 162 16.94 -4.69 -6.15
C ASP A 162 16.04 -5.91 -5.92
N LYS A 163 15.32 -6.27 -6.93
CA LYS A 163 14.55 -7.52 -6.95
C LYS A 163 15.48 -8.64 -7.39
N THR A 164 16.50 -8.94 -6.60
CA THR A 164 17.33 -10.12 -6.82
C THR A 164 16.57 -11.34 -6.31
N GLY A 165 15.95 -11.96 -7.20
CA GLY A 165 14.83 -12.81 -7.12
C GLY A 165 15.02 -14.23 -6.63
N PHE A 166 16.16 -14.71 -6.21
CA PHE A 166 16.34 -16.13 -5.92
C PHE A 166 17.25 -16.39 -4.72
N GLU A 167 16.70 -16.98 -3.69
CA GLU A 167 17.44 -17.60 -2.60
C GLU A 167 17.05 -19.07 -2.48
N ALA A 168 18.03 -19.96 -2.41
CA ALA A 168 17.77 -21.39 -2.26
C ALA A 168 18.84 -22.05 -1.39
N TYR A 169 18.42 -22.73 -0.34
CA TYR A 169 19.33 -23.47 0.56
C TYR A 169 18.58 -24.54 1.33
N PHE A 170 19.32 -25.52 1.85
CA PHE A 170 18.76 -26.51 2.77
C PHE A 170 18.69 -25.91 4.18
N ILE A 171 17.51 -25.95 4.82
CA ILE A 171 17.30 -25.61 6.22
C ILE A 171 17.67 -26.82 7.10
N GLN A 172 17.30 -28.02 6.62
CA GLN A 172 17.58 -29.31 7.21
C GLN A 172 17.90 -30.31 6.08
N PRO A 173 18.44 -31.48 6.34
CA PRO A 173 18.85 -32.43 5.29
C PRO A 173 17.73 -32.81 4.30
N ASP A 174 16.48 -32.74 4.73
CA ASP A 174 15.28 -33.10 3.95
C ASP A 174 14.37 -31.91 3.64
N THR A 175 14.74 -30.67 4.08
CA THR A 175 13.92 -29.48 3.93
C THR A 175 14.66 -28.40 3.16
N TYR A 176 14.18 -28.11 1.94
CA TYR A 176 14.75 -27.10 1.04
C TYR A 176 13.94 -25.79 1.10
N TYR A 177 14.62 -24.70 1.36
CA TYR A 177 14.03 -23.36 1.30
C TYR A 177 14.24 -22.78 -0.09
N LEU A 178 13.17 -22.28 -0.69
CA LEU A 178 13.17 -21.56 -1.95
C LEU A 178 12.42 -20.25 -1.80
N LYS A 179 13.11 -19.14 -2.01
CA LYS A 179 12.50 -17.81 -2.09
C LYS A 179 12.61 -17.33 -3.54
N MET A 180 11.47 -17.01 -4.12
CA MET A 180 11.37 -16.36 -5.41
C MET A 180 10.64 -15.03 -5.25
N GLU A 181 11.26 -13.94 -5.66
CA GLU A 181 10.63 -12.60 -5.58
C GLU A 181 9.82 -12.24 -6.82
N ASN A 182 10.06 -12.90 -7.93
CA ASN A 182 9.35 -12.70 -9.20
C ASN A 182 9.12 -14.01 -9.95
N PHE A 183 8.01 -14.09 -10.67
CA PHE A 183 7.68 -15.16 -11.61
C PHE A 183 7.73 -14.65 -13.07
N HIS A 184 8.55 -13.64 -13.35
CA HIS A 184 8.74 -13.18 -14.72
C HIS A 184 9.80 -14.05 -15.38
N ASN A 185 9.40 -14.74 -16.45
CA ASN A 185 10.35 -15.28 -17.41
C ASN A 185 10.88 -14.10 -18.23
N GLU A 186 12.18 -13.86 -18.18
CA GLU A 186 12.86 -13.05 -19.18
C GLU A 186 12.95 -13.82 -20.49
#